data_7f71d3e3a96690e24b49871b5808b965
#
_entry.id   7f71d3e3a96690e24b49871b5808b965
#
_cell.length_a   1.000
_cell.length_b   1.000
_cell.length_c   1.000
_cell.angle_alpha   90.00
_cell.angle_beta   90.00
_cell.angle_gamma   90.00
#
_symmetry.space_group_name_H-M   'P 1'
#
loop_
_entity.id
_entity.type
_entity.pdbx_description
1 polymer ?
#
loop_
_entity_poly.entity_id
_entity_poly.type
_entity_poly.pdbx_seq_one_letter_code
_entity_poly.pdbx_strand_id
1 'polypeptide(L)'
;MPLIDGCIHPYPAGDSSLRRMALEARELGFDQVVAAGGTGGVPGVLRGAVITAPSVKEVASLLREIPRGEGVVMVTGGDLAFNRGAIGLRGVRVLRGIHRSPRGAFNHVAAREAEERGVAVELDLSPLLVERGIPRQRVIARYRDLLQLHRRYRFPFTLASNARSILGQRSVRDMVLLSRLFGMEEAEAMAALSSLDTILAGRSPVQVVHG
;
A
#
# COMPACT_ATOMS: atom_id res chain seq x y z
N MET A 1 -2.93 17.26 4.31
CA MET A 1 -2.73 15.83 4.66
C MET A 1 -1.33 15.46 4.21
N PRO A 2 -0.55 14.76 5.01
CA PRO A 2 0.81 14.36 4.65
C PRO A 2 0.81 13.40 3.46
N LEU A 3 1.81 13.55 2.59
CA LEU A 3 2.07 12.66 1.47
C LEU A 3 3.03 11.56 1.92
N ILE A 4 2.65 10.32 1.72
CA ILE A 4 3.33 9.15 2.26
C ILE A 4 3.69 8.18 1.13
N ASP A 5 5.00 7.85 1.00
CA ASP A 5 5.38 6.67 0.21
C ASP A 5 4.99 5.41 0.99
N GLY A 6 4.07 4.64 0.44
CA GLY A 6 3.42 3.52 1.12
C GLY A 6 4.34 2.37 1.53
N CYS A 7 5.51 2.22 0.91
CA CYS A 7 6.50 1.22 1.30
C CYS A 7 7.88 1.48 0.69
N ILE A 8 8.91 1.42 1.53
CA ILE A 8 10.31 1.31 1.14
C ILE A 8 10.96 0.13 1.88
N HIS A 9 12.05 -0.40 1.34
CA HIS A 9 12.79 -1.54 1.88
C HIS A 9 14.24 -1.14 2.19
N PRO A 10 14.54 -0.61 3.39
CA PRO A 10 15.91 -0.28 3.76
C PRO A 10 16.75 -1.53 4.02
N TYR A 11 18.06 -1.34 4.22
CA TYR A 11 18.96 -2.41 4.65
C TYR A 11 18.40 -3.15 5.89
N PRO A 12 18.46 -4.49 5.98
CA PRO A 12 19.19 -5.39 5.08
C PRO A 12 18.36 -5.87 3.85
N ALA A 13 17.08 -5.53 3.74
CA ALA A 13 16.24 -5.93 2.60
C ALA A 13 16.58 -5.18 1.30
N GLY A 14 17.11 -3.97 1.42
CA GLY A 14 17.64 -3.14 0.36
C GLY A 14 19.13 -2.84 0.56
N ASP A 15 19.67 -1.92 -0.23
CA ASP A 15 21.10 -1.55 -0.21
C ASP A 15 21.39 -0.24 0.55
N SER A 16 20.38 0.51 0.90
CA SER A 16 20.48 1.83 1.51
C SER A 16 19.98 1.84 2.95
N SER A 17 20.64 2.62 3.83
CA SER A 17 20.19 2.73 5.22
C SER A 17 18.84 3.44 5.31
N LEU A 18 18.06 3.12 6.35
CA LEU A 18 16.76 3.75 6.62
C LEU A 18 16.86 5.28 6.67
N ARG A 19 17.87 5.81 7.36
CA ARG A 19 18.09 7.26 7.47
C ARG A 19 18.33 7.91 6.11
N ARG A 20 19.13 7.27 5.25
CA ARG A 20 19.43 7.79 3.92
C ARG A 20 18.17 7.78 3.04
N MET A 21 17.40 6.70 3.06
CA MET A 21 16.15 6.62 2.31
C MET A 21 15.10 7.62 2.80
N ALA A 22 15.02 7.88 4.10
CA ALA A 22 14.11 8.87 4.66
C ALA A 22 14.48 10.31 4.24
N LEU A 23 15.79 10.63 4.21
CA LEU A 23 16.25 11.93 3.69
C LEU A 23 15.91 12.10 2.22
N GLU A 24 16.20 11.10 1.41
CA GLU A 24 15.88 11.11 -0.03
C GLU A 24 14.37 11.30 -0.27
N ALA A 25 13.52 10.56 0.45
CA ALA A 25 12.08 10.69 0.32
C ALA A 25 11.60 12.13 0.61
N ARG A 26 12.19 12.80 1.59
CA ARG A 26 11.87 14.19 1.90
C ARG A 26 12.26 15.13 0.75
N GLU A 27 13.43 14.95 0.14
CA GLU A 27 13.86 15.71 -1.05
C GLU A 27 12.96 15.45 -2.25
N LEU A 28 12.37 14.24 -2.34
CA LEU A 28 11.42 13.83 -3.37
C LEU A 28 9.98 14.32 -3.12
N GLY A 29 9.74 15.05 -2.01
CA GLY A 29 8.48 15.72 -1.69
C GLY A 29 7.52 14.92 -0.80
N PHE A 30 7.98 13.85 -0.14
CA PHE A 30 7.17 13.13 0.85
C PHE A 30 7.35 13.71 2.25
N ASP A 31 6.26 13.78 2.99
CA ASP A 31 6.28 14.10 4.42
C ASP A 31 6.72 12.90 5.26
N GLN A 32 6.33 11.70 4.81
CA GLN A 32 6.61 10.43 5.50
C GLN A 32 6.84 9.27 4.52
N VAL A 33 7.45 8.21 5.04
CA VAL A 33 7.59 6.92 4.34
C VAL A 33 7.28 5.77 5.27
N VAL A 34 6.70 4.69 4.73
CA VAL A 34 6.55 3.43 5.47
C VAL A 34 7.75 2.54 5.21
N ALA A 35 8.52 2.24 6.23
CA ALA A 35 9.71 1.38 6.12
C ALA A 35 9.40 -0.07 6.53
N ALA A 36 9.44 -1.00 5.58
CA ALA A 36 9.27 -2.43 5.84
C ALA A 36 10.42 -2.96 6.70
N GLY A 37 10.11 -3.56 7.86
CA GLY A 37 11.10 -4.05 8.81
C GLY A 37 11.89 -2.95 9.52
N GLY A 38 11.51 -1.68 9.36
CA GLY A 38 12.16 -0.54 9.99
C GLY A 38 11.94 -0.52 11.49
N THR A 39 13.01 -0.19 12.23
CA THR A 39 12.93 0.18 13.65
C THR A 39 12.58 1.66 13.73
N GLY A 40 11.66 2.05 14.62
CA GLY A 40 11.27 3.45 14.81
C GLY A 40 12.45 4.36 15.22
N GLY A 41 12.19 5.67 15.26
CA GLY A 41 13.17 6.66 15.76
C GLY A 41 13.80 7.53 14.67
N VAL A 42 13.49 7.32 13.40
CA VAL A 42 13.89 8.24 12.33
C VAL A 42 12.70 9.16 12.02
N PRO A 43 12.87 10.49 12.11
CA PRO A 43 11.79 11.44 11.79
C PRO A 43 11.24 11.23 10.37
N GLY A 44 9.92 11.29 10.21
CA GLY A 44 9.25 11.07 8.93
C GLY A 44 9.15 9.59 8.51
N VAL A 45 9.53 8.64 9.39
CA VAL A 45 9.42 7.21 9.10
C VAL A 45 8.32 6.56 9.92
N LEU A 46 7.37 5.96 9.23
CA LEU A 46 6.38 5.06 9.80
C LEU A 46 6.91 3.63 9.77
N ARG A 47 6.73 2.92 10.87
CA ARG A 47 7.10 1.50 10.94
C ARG A 47 6.15 0.68 10.07
N GLY A 48 6.70 -0.16 9.20
CA GLY A 48 5.95 -1.09 8.36
C GLY A 48 6.21 -2.55 8.75
N ALA A 49 5.16 -3.33 8.95
CA ALA A 49 5.25 -4.77 9.11
C ALA A 49 4.65 -5.45 7.87
N VAL A 50 5.46 -6.19 7.11
CA VAL A 50 5.02 -6.95 5.96
C VAL A 50 4.87 -8.41 6.35
N ILE A 51 3.65 -8.92 6.27
CA ILE A 51 3.32 -10.33 6.53
C ILE A 51 3.11 -11.03 5.19
N THR A 52 3.88 -12.10 4.98
CA THR A 52 3.66 -13.06 3.88
C THR A 52 3.48 -14.43 4.52
N ALA A 53 2.32 -15.03 4.34
CA ALA A 53 1.96 -16.31 4.94
C ALA A 53 1.05 -17.11 3.99
N PRO A 54 1.10 -18.45 4.02
CA PRO A 54 0.28 -19.31 3.15
C PRO A 54 -1.18 -19.40 3.59
N SER A 55 -1.53 -18.97 4.81
CA SER A 55 -2.89 -19.05 5.33
C SER A 55 -3.27 -17.84 6.20
N VAL A 56 -4.56 -17.53 6.22
CA VAL A 56 -5.14 -16.48 7.09
C VAL A 56 -4.88 -16.78 8.58
N LYS A 57 -4.85 -18.05 8.97
CA LYS A 57 -4.54 -18.47 10.34
C LYS A 57 -3.13 -18.05 10.75
N GLU A 58 -2.16 -18.25 9.87
CA GLU A 58 -0.78 -17.80 10.13
C GLU A 58 -0.65 -16.27 10.13
N VAL A 59 -1.35 -15.58 9.23
CA VAL A 59 -1.43 -14.10 9.29
C VAL A 59 -1.94 -13.68 10.67
N ALA A 60 -3.02 -14.28 11.16
CA ALA A 60 -3.59 -13.97 12.48
C ALA A 60 -2.63 -14.31 13.64
N SER A 61 -1.77 -15.31 13.50
CA SER A 61 -0.73 -15.63 14.48
C SER A 61 0.35 -14.55 14.50
N LEU A 62 0.91 -14.22 13.34
CA LEU A 62 1.95 -13.21 13.21
C LEU A 62 1.48 -11.80 13.63
N LEU A 63 0.21 -11.48 13.39
CA LEU A 63 -0.39 -10.22 13.86
C LEU A 63 -0.34 -10.06 15.38
N ARG A 64 -0.39 -11.14 16.16
CA ARG A 64 -0.32 -11.09 17.62
C ARG A 64 1.06 -10.74 18.15
N GLU A 65 2.10 -10.99 17.35
CA GLU A 65 3.48 -10.68 17.67
C GLU A 65 3.84 -9.21 17.39
N ILE A 66 3.00 -8.50 16.61
CA ILE A 66 3.21 -7.09 16.30
C ILE A 66 2.59 -6.23 17.40
N PRO A 67 3.35 -5.31 18.00
CA PRO A 67 2.82 -4.40 19.01
C PRO A 67 1.62 -3.60 18.49
N ARG A 68 0.55 -3.55 19.28
CA ARG A 68 -0.67 -2.85 18.90
C ARG A 68 -0.45 -1.34 18.81
N GLY A 69 -0.97 -0.73 17.75
CA GLY A 69 -0.92 0.72 17.55
C GLY A 69 0.41 1.22 16.93
N GLU A 70 1.39 0.36 16.75
CA GLU A 70 2.66 0.74 16.14
C GLU A 70 2.72 0.35 14.67
N GLY A 71 2.57 1.35 13.80
CA GLY A 71 2.90 1.23 12.37
C GLY A 71 1.80 0.68 11.46
N VAL A 72 2.21 0.43 10.23
CA VAL A 72 1.37 -0.03 9.12
C VAL A 72 1.55 -1.53 8.93
N VAL A 73 0.53 -2.32 9.23
CA VAL A 73 0.56 -3.75 8.95
C VAL A 73 0.06 -4.01 7.53
N MET A 74 0.92 -4.60 6.73
CA MET A 74 0.69 -4.93 5.32
C MET A 74 0.70 -6.44 5.12
N VAL A 75 -0.30 -6.99 4.45
CA VAL A 75 -0.39 -8.43 4.16
C VAL A 75 -0.24 -8.66 2.66
N THR A 76 0.66 -9.57 2.28
CA THR A 76 0.81 -9.98 0.89
C THR A 76 -0.40 -10.78 0.45
N GLY A 77 -1.06 -10.36 -0.63
CA GLY A 77 -2.27 -10.99 -1.14
C GLY A 77 -2.02 -12.36 -1.75
N GLY A 78 -3.06 -13.19 -1.68
CA GLY A 78 -3.13 -14.53 -2.24
C GLY A 78 -4.31 -14.68 -3.20
N ASP A 79 -5.06 -15.76 -3.06
CA ASP A 79 -6.34 -15.96 -3.76
C ASP A 79 -7.48 -15.13 -3.13
N LEU A 80 -8.69 -15.24 -3.69
CA LEU A 80 -9.85 -14.48 -3.20
C LEU A 80 -10.22 -14.82 -1.75
N ALA A 81 -10.19 -16.09 -1.39
CA ALA A 81 -10.57 -16.54 -0.04
C ALA A 81 -9.56 -16.03 0.99
N PHE A 82 -8.26 -16.12 0.67
CA PHE A 82 -7.19 -15.56 1.49
C PHE A 82 -7.34 -14.05 1.66
N ASN A 83 -7.54 -13.31 0.55
CA ASN A 83 -7.61 -11.84 0.58
C ASN A 83 -8.80 -11.36 1.42
N ARG A 84 -9.98 -11.96 1.26
CA ARG A 84 -11.14 -11.66 2.10
C ARG A 84 -10.89 -11.97 3.57
N GLY A 85 -10.30 -13.12 3.85
CA GLY A 85 -9.92 -13.50 5.22
C GLY A 85 -8.92 -12.51 5.83
N ALA A 86 -7.90 -12.09 5.08
CA ALA A 86 -6.90 -11.11 5.53
C ALA A 86 -7.52 -9.73 5.78
N ILE A 87 -8.41 -9.24 4.89
CA ILE A 87 -9.17 -8.00 5.07
C ILE A 87 -10.02 -8.07 6.35
N GLY A 88 -10.56 -9.25 6.68
CA GLY A 88 -11.34 -9.48 7.89
C GLY A 88 -10.56 -9.39 9.20
N LEU A 89 -9.23 -9.50 9.17
CA LEU A 89 -8.41 -9.49 10.38
C LEU A 89 -8.23 -8.09 10.94
N ARG A 90 -8.55 -7.93 12.22
CA ARG A 90 -8.33 -6.66 12.92
C ARG A 90 -6.83 -6.37 13.03
N GLY A 91 -6.41 -5.18 12.56
CA GLY A 91 -5.01 -4.75 12.58
C GLY A 91 -4.35 -4.74 11.20
N VAL A 92 -4.85 -5.48 10.22
CA VAL A 92 -4.43 -5.34 8.82
C VAL A 92 -4.86 -3.97 8.32
N ARG A 93 -3.90 -3.23 7.74
CA ARG A 93 -4.14 -1.89 7.19
C ARG A 93 -4.05 -1.85 5.67
N VAL A 94 -3.19 -2.70 5.11
CA VAL A 94 -2.92 -2.69 3.67
C VAL A 94 -2.85 -4.12 3.14
N LEU A 95 -3.55 -4.38 2.05
CA LEU A 95 -3.40 -5.59 1.24
C LEU A 95 -2.50 -5.26 0.05
N ARG A 96 -1.36 -5.94 -0.07
CA ARG A 96 -0.33 -5.63 -1.07
C ARG A 96 -0.11 -6.76 -2.08
N GLY A 97 0.53 -6.43 -3.19
CA GLY A 97 0.95 -7.42 -4.19
C GLY A 97 -0.19 -8.02 -5.01
N ILE A 98 -1.40 -7.44 -5.02
CA ILE A 98 -2.57 -7.95 -5.74
C ILE A 98 -2.33 -8.10 -7.25
N HIS A 99 -1.44 -7.32 -7.84
CA HIS A 99 -1.06 -7.46 -9.24
C HIS A 99 -0.39 -8.81 -9.57
N ARG A 100 0.18 -9.49 -8.56
CA ARG A 100 0.79 -10.84 -8.69
C ARG A 100 -0.18 -11.98 -8.36
N SER A 101 -1.30 -11.66 -7.73
CA SER A 101 -2.31 -12.65 -7.33
C SER A 101 -3.06 -13.21 -8.54
N PRO A 102 -3.69 -14.39 -8.44
CA PRO A 102 -4.53 -14.96 -9.51
C PRO A 102 -5.60 -13.99 -9.99
N ARG A 103 -6.10 -14.23 -11.22
CA ARG A 103 -7.20 -13.41 -11.76
C ARG A 103 -8.45 -13.59 -10.89
N GLY A 104 -9.12 -12.49 -10.54
CA GLY A 104 -10.29 -12.54 -9.66
C GLY A 104 -9.97 -12.62 -8.16
N ALA A 105 -8.70 -12.62 -7.77
CA ALA A 105 -8.27 -12.63 -6.36
C ALA A 105 -8.74 -11.40 -5.56
N PHE A 106 -9.10 -10.33 -6.24
CA PHE A 106 -9.76 -9.16 -5.66
C PHE A 106 -10.94 -8.78 -6.56
N ASN A 107 -12.15 -9.00 -6.07
CA ASN A 107 -13.40 -8.77 -6.78
C ASN A 107 -14.31 -7.78 -6.02
N HIS A 108 -15.53 -7.59 -6.50
CA HIS A 108 -16.50 -6.67 -5.90
C HIS A 108 -16.84 -6.98 -4.43
N VAL A 109 -16.78 -8.24 -4.01
CA VAL A 109 -17.03 -8.62 -2.60
C VAL A 109 -15.86 -8.18 -1.74
N ALA A 110 -14.61 -8.51 -2.14
CA ALA A 110 -13.41 -8.07 -1.43
C ALA A 110 -13.29 -6.53 -1.41
N ALA A 111 -13.73 -5.85 -2.48
CA ALA A 111 -13.73 -4.39 -2.56
C ALA A 111 -14.66 -3.74 -1.52
N ARG A 112 -15.87 -4.30 -1.32
CA ARG A 112 -16.79 -3.84 -0.26
C ARG A 112 -16.21 -4.08 1.14
N GLU A 113 -15.71 -5.29 1.39
CA GLU A 113 -15.10 -5.63 2.68
C GLU A 113 -13.90 -4.73 3.01
N ALA A 114 -13.10 -4.38 1.98
CA ALA A 114 -11.96 -3.48 2.13
C ALA A 114 -12.41 -2.05 2.47
N GLU A 115 -13.48 -1.55 1.85
CA GLU A 115 -14.08 -0.26 2.16
C GLU A 115 -14.64 -0.23 3.58
N GLU A 116 -15.52 -1.19 3.93
CA GLU A 116 -16.16 -1.29 5.25
C GLU A 116 -15.16 -1.36 6.40
N ARG A 117 -13.99 -1.97 6.17
CA ARG A 117 -12.94 -2.14 7.18
C ARG A 117 -11.82 -1.12 7.10
N GLY A 118 -11.84 -0.22 6.12
CA GLY A 118 -10.81 0.76 5.89
C GLY A 118 -9.44 0.14 5.57
N VAL A 119 -9.43 -1.02 4.88
CA VAL A 119 -8.20 -1.69 4.44
C VAL A 119 -7.84 -1.18 3.05
N ALA A 120 -6.65 -0.57 2.92
CA ALA A 120 -6.17 -0.10 1.62
C ALA A 120 -5.64 -1.25 0.75
N VAL A 121 -5.70 -1.05 -0.56
CA VAL A 121 -4.97 -1.88 -1.54
C VAL A 121 -3.74 -1.11 -2.01
N GLU A 122 -2.57 -1.71 -1.86
CA GLU A 122 -1.31 -1.13 -2.35
C GLU A 122 -1.19 -1.27 -3.87
N LEU A 123 -0.88 -0.17 -4.52
CA LEU A 123 -0.41 -0.12 -5.90
C LEU A 123 1.11 0.05 -5.89
N ASP A 124 1.81 -1.07 -6.09
CA ASP A 124 3.27 -1.14 -6.18
C ASP A 124 3.73 -0.58 -7.54
N LEU A 125 4.41 0.57 -7.55
CA LEU A 125 4.87 1.20 -8.78
C LEU A 125 6.20 0.62 -9.31
N SER A 126 6.92 -0.17 -8.50
CA SER A 126 8.21 -0.76 -8.92
C SER A 126 8.12 -1.64 -10.18
N PRO A 127 7.08 -2.47 -10.40
CA PRO A 127 6.98 -3.26 -11.62
C PRO A 127 6.81 -2.40 -12.88
N LEU A 128 6.25 -1.20 -12.76
CA LEU A 128 6.12 -0.28 -13.90
C LEU A 128 7.48 0.26 -14.35
N LEU A 129 8.49 0.21 -13.49
CA LEU A 129 9.84 0.69 -13.75
C LEU A 129 10.77 -0.43 -14.24
N VAL A 130 10.67 -1.61 -13.61
CA VAL A 130 11.62 -2.70 -13.85
C VAL A 130 11.16 -3.68 -14.92
N GLU A 131 9.85 -3.93 -15.01
CA GLU A 131 9.29 -4.86 -15.98
C GLU A 131 9.23 -4.22 -17.39
N ARG A 132 9.31 -5.08 -18.40
CA ARG A 132 9.23 -4.66 -19.82
C ARG A 132 8.28 -5.57 -20.60
N GLY A 133 7.77 -5.06 -21.72
CA GLY A 133 6.91 -5.84 -22.61
C GLY A 133 5.64 -6.38 -21.93
N ILE A 134 5.36 -7.66 -22.17
CA ILE A 134 4.13 -8.33 -21.70
C ILE A 134 3.97 -8.31 -20.17
N PRO A 135 4.99 -8.59 -19.34
CA PRO A 135 4.85 -8.48 -17.88
C PRO A 135 4.37 -7.10 -17.43
N ARG A 136 4.98 -6.03 -17.93
CA ARG A 136 4.55 -4.65 -17.60
C ARG A 136 3.11 -4.38 -18.03
N GLN A 137 2.70 -4.83 -19.22
CA GLN A 137 1.33 -4.67 -19.71
C GLN A 137 0.31 -5.40 -18.83
N ARG A 138 0.66 -6.58 -18.32
CA ARG A 138 -0.18 -7.31 -17.36
C ARG A 138 -0.38 -6.55 -16.06
N VAL A 139 0.66 -5.93 -15.52
CA VAL A 139 0.55 -5.09 -14.32
C VAL A 139 -0.36 -3.89 -14.57
N ILE A 140 -0.17 -3.18 -15.68
CA ILE A 140 -1.01 -2.04 -16.08
C ILE A 140 -2.48 -2.46 -16.18
N ALA A 141 -2.77 -3.58 -16.85
CA ALA A 141 -4.13 -4.10 -16.98
C ALA A 141 -4.75 -4.41 -15.60
N ARG A 142 -3.97 -5.03 -14.70
CA ARG A 142 -4.43 -5.32 -13.32
C ARG A 142 -4.75 -4.07 -12.53
N TYR A 143 -3.93 -3.02 -12.66
CA TYR A 143 -4.19 -1.76 -11.96
C TYR A 143 -5.41 -1.04 -12.54
N ARG A 144 -5.68 -1.14 -13.85
CA ARG A 144 -6.93 -0.66 -14.45
C ARG A 144 -8.17 -1.37 -13.86
N ASP A 145 -8.11 -2.71 -13.74
CA ASP A 145 -9.22 -3.49 -13.15
C ASP A 145 -9.45 -3.06 -11.69
N LEU A 146 -8.39 -2.90 -10.89
CA LEU A 146 -8.47 -2.42 -9.52
C LEU A 146 -9.02 -1.00 -9.42
N LEU A 147 -8.60 -0.11 -10.34
CA LEU A 147 -9.08 1.28 -10.38
C LEU A 147 -10.58 1.36 -10.69
N GLN A 148 -11.10 0.51 -11.60
CA GLN A 148 -12.54 0.42 -11.86
C GLN A 148 -13.33 -0.03 -10.61
N LEU A 149 -12.79 -1.00 -9.87
CA LEU A 149 -13.39 -1.42 -8.59
C LEU A 149 -13.32 -0.31 -7.54
N HIS A 150 -12.19 0.38 -7.42
CA HIS A 150 -12.03 1.51 -6.50
C HIS A 150 -13.04 2.63 -6.79
N ARG A 151 -13.20 3.03 -8.04
CA ARG A 151 -14.15 4.07 -8.44
C ARG A 151 -15.60 3.71 -8.09
N ARG A 152 -15.92 2.40 -8.13
CA ARG A 152 -17.28 1.90 -7.81
C ARG A 152 -17.51 1.69 -6.32
N TYR A 153 -16.52 1.17 -5.59
CA TYR A 153 -16.68 0.70 -4.20
C TYR A 153 -15.97 1.58 -3.18
N ARG A 154 -15.13 2.53 -3.62
CA ARG A 154 -14.49 3.55 -2.77
C ARG A 154 -13.54 3.03 -1.68
N PHE A 155 -13.09 1.78 -1.75
CA PHE A 155 -12.04 1.30 -0.84
C PHE A 155 -10.73 2.10 -1.04
N PRO A 156 -9.92 2.35 0.00
CA PRO A 156 -8.74 3.17 -0.14
C PRO A 156 -7.64 2.50 -0.97
N PHE A 157 -6.93 3.29 -1.77
CA PHE A 157 -5.63 2.92 -2.33
C PHE A 157 -4.49 3.53 -1.53
N THR A 158 -3.32 2.90 -1.57
CA THR A 158 -2.05 3.54 -1.26
C THR A 158 -1.07 3.29 -2.39
N LEU A 159 -0.23 4.29 -2.70
CA LEU A 159 0.86 4.16 -3.67
C LEU A 159 2.17 3.88 -2.95
N ALA A 160 2.98 2.97 -3.50
CA ALA A 160 4.26 2.61 -2.93
C ALA A 160 5.34 2.54 -4.03
N SER A 161 6.50 3.14 -3.77
CA SER A 161 7.68 2.96 -4.63
C SER A 161 8.24 1.55 -4.53
N ASN A 162 8.08 0.90 -3.37
CA ASN A 162 8.72 -0.36 -2.99
C ASN A 162 10.24 -0.37 -3.25
N ALA A 163 10.84 0.82 -3.13
CA ALA A 163 12.25 1.04 -3.40
C ALA A 163 13.12 0.26 -2.42
N ARG A 164 14.17 -0.37 -2.94
CA ARG A 164 15.22 -1.08 -2.19
C ARG A 164 16.53 -0.30 -2.16
N SER A 165 16.56 0.84 -2.83
CA SER A 165 17.69 1.76 -2.96
C SER A 165 17.16 3.18 -3.05
N ILE A 166 17.97 4.17 -2.67
CA ILE A 166 17.66 5.58 -2.95
C ILE A 166 17.44 5.82 -4.44
N LEU A 167 18.16 5.12 -5.32
CA LEU A 167 18.01 5.23 -6.77
C LEU A 167 16.66 4.67 -7.27
N GLY A 168 16.02 3.81 -6.47
CA GLY A 168 14.69 3.26 -6.76
C GLY A 168 13.54 4.15 -6.34
N GLN A 169 13.78 5.10 -5.44
CA GLN A 169 12.75 6.03 -5.00
C GLN A 169 12.31 6.96 -6.14
N ARG A 170 11.12 7.48 -6.07
CA ARG A 170 10.53 8.38 -7.08
C ARG A 170 9.92 9.57 -6.38
N SER A 171 9.95 10.72 -7.03
CA SER A 171 9.28 11.91 -6.51
C SER A 171 7.76 11.73 -6.49
N VAL A 172 7.08 12.51 -5.67
CA VAL A 172 5.60 12.59 -5.68
C VAL A 172 5.09 12.81 -7.11
N ARG A 173 5.71 13.74 -7.86
CA ARG A 173 5.36 14.01 -9.25
C ARG A 173 5.52 12.78 -10.14
N ASP A 174 6.61 12.03 -10.00
CA ASP A 174 6.86 10.84 -10.82
C ASP A 174 5.87 9.74 -10.48
N MET A 175 5.52 9.55 -9.19
CA MET A 175 4.51 8.57 -8.79
C MET A 175 3.12 8.91 -9.36
N VAL A 176 2.74 10.18 -9.38
CA VAL A 176 1.52 10.64 -10.05
C VAL A 176 1.57 10.36 -11.55
N LEU A 177 2.68 10.67 -12.23
CA LEU A 177 2.84 10.42 -13.66
C LEU A 177 2.82 8.92 -14.00
N LEU A 178 3.45 8.06 -13.19
CA LEU A 178 3.40 6.61 -13.36
C LEU A 178 1.97 6.06 -13.20
N SER A 179 1.20 6.64 -12.29
CA SER A 179 -0.19 6.24 -12.05
C SER A 179 -1.11 6.51 -13.25
N ARG A 180 -0.78 7.51 -14.07
CA ARG A 180 -1.51 7.79 -15.32
C ARG A 180 -1.39 6.67 -16.36
N LEU A 181 -0.36 5.81 -16.30
CA LEU A 181 -0.20 4.67 -17.23
C LEU A 181 -1.38 3.67 -17.15
N PHE A 182 -2.01 3.57 -16.01
CA PHE A 182 -3.20 2.72 -15.82
C PHE A 182 -4.50 3.51 -15.67
N GLY A 183 -4.48 4.83 -15.97
CA GLY A 183 -5.66 5.68 -16.06
C GLY A 183 -6.11 6.31 -14.75
N MET A 184 -5.24 6.36 -13.73
CA MET A 184 -5.49 7.10 -12.48
C MET A 184 -5.32 8.60 -12.72
N GLU A 185 -6.26 9.39 -12.24
CA GLU A 185 -6.21 10.85 -12.30
C GLU A 185 -5.30 11.40 -11.19
N GLU A 186 -4.82 12.61 -11.37
CA GLU A 186 -3.92 13.27 -10.41
C GLU A 186 -4.56 13.38 -9.01
N ALA A 187 -5.83 13.75 -8.94
CA ALA A 187 -6.55 13.84 -7.67
C ALA A 187 -6.65 12.47 -6.97
N GLU A 188 -6.88 11.38 -7.73
CA GLU A 188 -6.92 10.01 -7.21
C GLU A 188 -5.54 9.57 -6.70
N ALA A 189 -4.46 9.90 -7.43
CA ALA A 189 -3.10 9.58 -7.02
C ALA A 189 -2.70 10.35 -5.76
N MET A 190 -3.01 11.63 -5.66
CA MET A 190 -2.76 12.45 -4.46
C MET A 190 -3.57 11.95 -3.26
N ALA A 191 -4.82 11.55 -3.45
CA ALA A 191 -5.64 10.91 -2.42
C ALA A 191 -5.04 9.59 -1.96
N ALA A 192 -4.51 8.77 -2.88
CA ALA A 192 -3.85 7.50 -2.55
C ALA A 192 -2.54 7.72 -1.78
N LEU A 193 -1.76 8.76 -2.09
CA LEU A 193 -0.53 9.12 -1.36
C LEU A 193 -0.81 9.64 0.06
N SER A 194 -1.99 10.20 0.32
CA SER A 194 -2.37 10.68 1.65
C SER A 194 -3.27 9.71 2.45
N SER A 195 -3.68 8.60 1.84
CA SER A 195 -4.66 7.68 2.44
C SER A 195 -4.21 7.04 3.76
N LEU A 196 -2.92 6.73 3.89
CA LEU A 196 -2.38 6.10 5.09
C LEU A 196 -2.52 6.97 6.34
N ASP A 197 -2.43 8.30 6.21
CA ASP A 197 -2.70 9.22 7.31
C ASP A 197 -4.13 9.04 7.87
N THR A 198 -5.11 8.97 6.98
CA THR A 198 -6.51 8.75 7.35
C THR A 198 -6.74 7.36 7.98
N ILE A 199 -6.13 6.32 7.41
CA ILE A 199 -6.24 4.94 7.88
C ILE A 199 -5.63 4.78 9.28
N LEU A 200 -4.49 5.42 9.53
CA LEU A 200 -3.81 5.36 10.83
C LEU A 200 -4.50 6.20 11.90
N ALA A 201 -5.11 7.32 11.52
CA ALA A 201 -5.88 8.15 12.44
C ALA A 201 -7.18 7.47 12.94
N GLY A 202 -7.53 6.28 12.43
CA GLY A 202 -8.71 5.54 12.84
C GLY A 202 -10.03 6.21 12.41
N ARG A 203 -9.98 7.16 11.51
CA ARG A 203 -11.16 7.80 10.93
C ARG A 203 -11.75 6.89 9.85
N SER A 204 -12.64 5.97 10.26
CA SER A 204 -13.68 5.53 9.34
C SER A 204 -14.46 6.78 8.92
N PRO A 205 -14.75 6.98 7.64
CA PRO A 205 -15.62 8.06 7.20
C PRO A 205 -17.08 7.68 7.50
N VAL A 206 -17.44 7.64 8.78
CA VAL A 206 -18.85 7.67 9.18
C VAL A 206 -19.21 9.15 9.26
N GLN A 207 -19.69 9.72 8.18
CA GLN A 207 -20.48 10.92 8.25
C GLN A 207 -21.80 10.56 8.94
N VAL A 208 -21.90 10.91 10.21
CA VAL A 208 -23.21 10.98 10.87
C VAL A 208 -23.93 12.17 10.25
N VAL A 209 -24.84 11.89 9.33
CA VAL A 209 -25.82 12.87 8.86
C VAL A 209 -26.81 13.02 10.01
N HIS A 210 -26.69 14.07 10.79
CA HIS A 210 -27.76 14.49 11.68
C HIS A 210 -28.85 15.11 10.81
N GLY A 211 -30.04 14.42 10.73
CA GLY A 211 -31.27 14.94 10.21
C GLY A 211 -31.88 15.96 11.17
#